data_25736e40ae1ccaae3512e65ec1d1a593
#
_entry.id   25736e40ae1ccaae3512e65ec1d1a593
#
_cell.length_a   1.000
_cell.length_b   1.000
_cell.length_c   1.000
_cell.angle_alpha   90.00
_cell.angle_beta   90.00
_cell.angle_gamma   90.00
#
_symmetry.space_group_name_H-M   'P 1'
#
loop_
_entity.id
_entity.type
_entity.pdbx_description
1 polymer ?
#
loop_
_entity_poly.entity_id
_entity_poly.type
_entity_poly.pdbx_seq_one_letter_code
_entity_poly.pdbx_strand_id
1 'polypeptide(L)'
;MTQLALEGLRILDLTQVAVGPYATLLLGFMGAEVIKVESCSRMDISRGAARPTSQGEGLYPGGDPGERPWNRAGHYVHRNGNKRSLTLDLATPRGKALLLQLATICDVLIENFRASVMDRLGLGYEALAHANPRLIYVKISSQGATGPERDYGSLGSTLEQTAGLASITGYEDGRPLMTNET
;
A
#
# COMPACT_ATOMS: atom_id res chain seq x y z
N MET A 1 -13.36 14.49 25.72
CA MET A 1 -12.41 13.76 24.84
C MET A 1 -12.05 14.70 23.72
N THR A 2 -10.77 14.91 23.45
CA THR A 2 -10.32 15.78 22.34
C THR A 2 -10.62 15.06 21.03
N GLN A 3 -11.35 15.70 20.12
CA GLN A 3 -11.64 15.19 18.79
C GLN A 3 -10.32 15.10 18.00
N LEU A 4 -10.08 13.98 17.32
CA LEU A 4 -8.91 13.81 16.46
C LEU A 4 -9.10 14.56 15.13
N ALA A 5 -8.01 15.01 14.52
CA ALA A 5 -8.04 15.90 13.36
C ALA A 5 -8.79 15.32 12.15
N LEU A 6 -8.75 14.00 11.97
CA LEU A 6 -9.39 13.29 10.84
C LEU A 6 -10.56 12.40 11.29
N GLU A 7 -11.09 12.62 12.47
CA GLU A 7 -12.24 11.87 12.98
C GLU A 7 -13.45 12.06 12.05
N GLY A 8 -14.08 10.96 11.67
CA GLY A 8 -15.21 10.94 10.74
C GLY A 8 -14.83 10.74 9.27
N LEU A 9 -13.57 10.87 8.89
CA LEU A 9 -13.11 10.55 7.53
C LEU A 9 -12.90 9.04 7.36
N ARG A 10 -13.32 8.51 6.22
CA ARG A 10 -13.15 7.11 5.84
C ARG A 10 -12.27 6.96 4.60
N ILE A 11 -11.24 6.13 4.72
CA ILE A 11 -10.22 5.91 3.69
C ILE A 11 -10.26 4.47 3.21
N LEU A 12 -10.41 4.25 1.90
CA LEU A 12 -10.15 2.97 1.24
C LEU A 12 -8.65 2.89 0.91
N ASP A 13 -7.98 1.95 1.55
CA ASP A 13 -6.54 1.73 1.40
C ASP A 13 -6.28 0.49 0.54
N LEU A 14 -5.92 0.70 -0.72
CA LEU A 14 -5.50 -0.35 -1.66
C LEU A 14 -3.98 -0.45 -1.76
N THR A 15 -3.26 0.29 -0.93
CA THR A 15 -1.79 0.37 -1.01
C THR A 15 -1.12 -0.91 -0.53
N GLN A 16 0.11 -1.13 -0.96
CA GLN A 16 0.92 -2.31 -0.61
C GLN A 16 2.36 -1.89 -0.27
N VAL A 17 3.09 -2.76 0.37
CA VAL A 17 4.51 -2.69 0.70
C VAL A 17 4.81 -1.66 1.80
N ALA A 18 5.25 -0.45 1.47
CA ALA A 18 5.77 0.52 2.45
C ALA A 18 5.08 1.88 2.41
N VAL A 19 5.32 2.68 1.38
CA VAL A 19 4.98 4.12 1.34
C VAL A 19 3.50 4.38 1.56
N GLY A 20 2.64 3.73 0.79
CA GLY A 20 1.19 3.88 0.93
C GLY A 20 0.66 3.38 2.26
N PRO A 21 0.98 2.13 2.70
CA PRO A 21 0.56 1.64 4.00
C PRO A 21 1.03 2.49 5.17
N TYR A 22 2.24 3.08 5.11
CA TYR A 22 2.73 3.99 6.14
C TYR A 22 1.97 5.31 6.15
N ALA A 23 1.68 5.89 4.99
CA ALA A 23 0.87 7.10 4.90
C ALA A 23 -0.54 6.88 5.50
N THR A 24 -1.21 5.78 5.14
CA THR A 24 -2.55 5.47 5.67
C THR A 24 -2.54 5.08 7.14
N LEU A 25 -1.43 4.53 7.67
CA LEU A 25 -1.22 4.32 9.10
C LEU A 25 -1.24 5.65 9.86
N LEU A 26 -0.49 6.65 9.39
CA LEU A 26 -0.46 7.97 10.03
C LEU A 26 -1.84 8.64 9.99
N LEU A 27 -2.55 8.56 8.87
CA LEU A 27 -3.92 9.09 8.78
C LEU A 27 -4.86 8.39 9.76
N GLY A 28 -4.70 7.08 9.95
CA GLY A 28 -5.44 6.31 10.95
C GLY A 28 -5.14 6.76 12.40
N PHE A 29 -3.88 7.07 12.72
CA PHE A 29 -3.53 7.62 14.04
C PHE A 29 -4.05 9.05 14.25
N MET A 30 -4.29 9.79 13.18
CA MET A 30 -4.94 11.10 13.22
C MET A 30 -6.47 11.02 13.33
N GLY A 31 -7.05 9.82 13.37
CA GLY A 31 -8.49 9.60 13.61
C GLY A 31 -9.29 9.10 12.42
N ALA A 32 -8.70 8.97 11.23
CA ALA A 32 -9.41 8.42 10.08
C ALA A 32 -9.74 6.93 10.25
N GLU A 33 -10.91 6.50 9.80
CA GLU A 33 -11.25 5.09 9.65
C GLU A 33 -10.60 4.55 8.37
N VAL A 34 -9.56 3.72 8.49
CA VAL A 34 -8.84 3.14 7.35
C VAL A 34 -9.31 1.71 7.10
N ILE A 35 -9.80 1.44 5.89
CA ILE A 35 -10.23 0.13 5.42
C ILE A 35 -9.20 -0.37 4.41
N LYS A 36 -8.33 -1.28 4.85
CA LYS A 36 -7.31 -1.94 4.02
C LYS A 36 -7.96 -3.04 3.19
N VAL A 37 -7.91 -2.90 1.88
CA VAL A 37 -8.47 -3.85 0.91
C VAL A 37 -7.37 -4.73 0.32
N GLU A 38 -7.51 -6.04 0.44
CA GLU A 38 -6.60 -7.04 -0.12
C GLU A 38 -7.39 -8.23 -0.68
N SER A 39 -6.78 -9.04 -1.53
CA SER A 39 -7.37 -10.33 -1.93
C SER A 39 -6.52 -11.51 -1.41
N CYS A 40 -7.16 -12.66 -1.22
CA CYS A 40 -6.43 -13.88 -0.87
C CYS A 40 -5.48 -14.36 -1.98
N SER A 41 -5.76 -14.01 -3.24
CA SER A 41 -4.93 -14.35 -4.39
C SER A 41 -3.74 -13.40 -4.57
N ARG A 42 -3.80 -12.19 -4.00
CA ARG A 42 -2.78 -11.16 -4.07
C ARG A 42 -2.72 -10.39 -2.76
N MET A 43 -2.15 -11.03 -1.75
CA MET A 43 -1.85 -10.38 -0.47
C MET A 43 -0.71 -9.38 -0.64
N ASP A 44 -0.64 -8.40 0.25
CA ASP A 44 0.51 -7.51 0.37
C ASP A 44 1.79 -8.34 0.58
N ILE A 45 2.81 -8.10 -0.24
CA ILE A 45 4.06 -8.87 -0.16
C ILE A 45 4.79 -8.70 1.19
N SER A 46 4.52 -7.62 1.91
CA SER A 46 5.05 -7.41 3.26
C SER A 46 4.51 -8.40 4.31
N ARG A 47 3.45 -9.15 3.97
CA ARG A 47 2.96 -10.27 4.80
C ARG A 47 3.89 -11.49 4.80
N GLY A 48 4.88 -11.51 3.89
CA GLY A 48 5.76 -12.65 3.72
C GLY A 48 5.09 -13.82 2.97
N ALA A 49 5.74 -14.96 2.99
CA ALA A 49 5.24 -16.16 2.33
C ALA A 49 4.04 -16.77 3.07
N ALA A 50 3.03 -17.22 2.33
CA ALA A 50 1.89 -17.95 2.90
C ALA A 50 2.33 -19.29 3.56
N ARG A 51 3.44 -19.85 3.09
CA ARG A 51 4.11 -21.03 3.67
C ARG A 51 5.58 -20.67 3.89
N PRO A 52 5.95 -20.18 5.08
CA PRO A 52 7.32 -19.81 5.36
C PRO A 52 8.20 -21.07 5.35
N THR A 53 9.36 -20.94 4.71
CA THR A 53 10.45 -21.91 4.86
C THR A 53 11.23 -21.60 6.13
N SER A 54 12.05 -22.53 6.60
CA SER A 54 12.89 -22.38 7.79
C SER A 54 13.87 -21.19 7.79
N GLN A 55 13.95 -20.44 6.71
CA GLN A 55 14.81 -19.27 6.53
C GLN A 55 14.11 -17.93 6.82
N GLY A 56 12.93 -17.94 7.43
CA GLY A 56 12.18 -16.73 7.81
C GLY A 56 12.72 -16.03 9.07
N GLU A 57 13.99 -16.25 9.43
CA GLU A 57 14.65 -15.56 10.54
C GLU A 57 14.61 -14.04 10.31
N GLY A 58 14.04 -13.32 11.26
CA GLY A 58 13.88 -11.87 11.21
C GLY A 58 12.53 -11.36 10.68
N LEU A 59 11.76 -12.17 9.97
CA LEU A 59 10.45 -11.75 9.45
C LEU A 59 9.35 -11.82 10.53
N TYR A 60 9.47 -12.78 11.46
CA TYR A 60 8.48 -13.03 12.49
C TYR A 60 9.00 -12.77 13.89
N PRO A 61 8.17 -12.29 14.82
CA PRO A 61 8.57 -12.13 16.22
C PRO A 61 9.08 -13.46 16.81
N GLY A 62 10.30 -13.43 17.34
CA GLY A 62 10.96 -14.63 17.89
C GLY A 62 11.28 -15.72 16.85
N GLY A 63 11.25 -15.41 15.56
CA GLY A 63 11.46 -16.37 14.47
C GLY A 63 10.31 -17.37 14.26
N ASP A 64 9.21 -17.25 15.02
CA ASP A 64 8.07 -18.16 14.96
C ASP A 64 6.99 -17.65 14.00
N PRO A 65 6.75 -18.33 12.86
CA PRO A 65 5.68 -17.96 11.90
C PRO A 65 4.27 -18.22 12.45
N GLY A 66 4.09 -19.13 13.42
CA GLY A 66 2.80 -19.52 13.98
C GLY A 66 1.84 -20.12 12.95
N GLU A 67 0.57 -20.31 13.35
CA GLU A 67 -0.46 -20.90 12.49
C GLU A 67 -0.88 -20.02 11.30
N ARG A 68 -0.76 -18.71 11.46
CA ARG A 68 -1.16 -17.70 10.44
C ARG A 68 -0.01 -16.75 10.16
N PRO A 69 1.04 -17.21 9.47
CA PRO A 69 2.26 -16.46 9.26
C PRO A 69 2.02 -15.11 8.56
N TRP A 70 1.08 -15.05 7.62
CA TRP A 70 0.71 -13.82 6.90
C TRP A 70 0.12 -12.71 7.79
N ASN A 71 -0.25 -13.02 9.03
CA ASN A 71 -0.72 -12.04 10.02
C ASN A 71 0.36 -11.68 11.04
N ARG A 72 1.55 -12.28 10.98
CA ARG A 72 2.61 -12.12 11.98
C ARG A 72 3.86 -11.43 11.44
N ALA A 73 3.97 -11.25 10.12
CA ALA A 73 5.12 -10.59 9.51
C ALA A 73 5.28 -9.17 10.08
N GLY A 74 6.45 -8.91 10.70
CA GLY A 74 6.71 -7.64 11.41
C GLY A 74 6.53 -6.43 10.52
N HIS A 75 7.05 -6.48 9.29
CA HIS A 75 6.89 -5.40 8.30
C HIS A 75 5.42 -5.07 7.98
N TYR A 76 4.57 -6.10 7.87
CA TYR A 76 3.15 -5.89 7.64
C TYR A 76 2.45 -5.28 8.85
N VAL A 77 2.66 -5.87 10.03
CA VAL A 77 2.02 -5.44 11.28
C VAL A 77 2.41 -4.00 11.62
N HIS A 78 3.69 -3.65 11.47
CA HIS A 78 4.20 -2.31 11.74
C HIS A 78 3.51 -1.22 10.89
N ARG A 79 3.22 -1.50 9.60
CA ARG A 79 2.68 -0.51 8.65
C ARG A 79 1.15 -0.52 8.55
N ASN A 80 0.49 -1.50 9.15
CA ASN A 80 -0.96 -1.68 9.01
C ASN A 80 -1.71 -1.71 10.36
N GLY A 81 -1.07 -1.26 11.43
CA GLY A 81 -1.74 -1.05 12.71
C GLY A 81 -2.93 -0.08 12.57
N ASN A 82 -3.93 -0.24 13.42
CA ASN A 82 -5.13 0.63 13.47
C ASN A 82 -5.93 0.69 12.16
N LYS A 83 -5.87 -0.35 11.31
CA LYS A 83 -6.68 -0.47 10.09
C LYS A 83 -7.67 -1.61 10.21
N ARG A 84 -8.83 -1.46 9.57
CA ARG A 84 -9.77 -2.56 9.36
C ARG A 84 -9.38 -3.32 8.10
N SER A 85 -9.39 -4.65 8.15
CA SER A 85 -9.07 -5.48 7.00
C SER A 85 -10.35 -5.91 6.27
N LEU A 86 -10.36 -5.76 4.95
CA LEU A 86 -11.40 -6.23 4.06
C LEU A 86 -10.81 -7.09 2.96
N THR A 87 -11.32 -8.31 2.81
CA THR A 87 -10.93 -9.19 1.70
C THR A 87 -11.83 -8.97 0.50
N LEU A 88 -11.27 -8.49 -0.61
CA LEU A 88 -12.00 -8.19 -1.83
C LEU A 88 -11.12 -8.45 -3.06
N ASP A 89 -11.59 -9.28 -3.99
CA ASP A 89 -10.84 -9.57 -5.23
C ASP A 89 -11.28 -8.64 -6.37
N LEU A 90 -10.47 -7.64 -6.65
CA LEU A 90 -10.69 -6.65 -7.71
C LEU A 90 -10.49 -7.21 -9.13
N ALA A 91 -10.01 -8.43 -9.29
CA ALA A 91 -9.99 -9.10 -10.59
C ALA A 91 -11.39 -9.61 -11.00
N THR A 92 -12.30 -9.77 -10.05
CA THR A 92 -13.66 -10.29 -10.31
C THR A 92 -14.67 -9.15 -10.55
N PRO A 93 -15.69 -9.36 -11.40
CA PRO A 93 -16.75 -8.37 -11.61
C PRO A 93 -17.46 -7.98 -10.30
N ARG A 94 -17.71 -8.94 -9.42
CA ARG A 94 -18.34 -8.72 -8.11
C ARG A 94 -17.47 -7.87 -7.20
N GLY A 95 -16.15 -8.15 -7.16
CA GLY A 95 -15.21 -7.38 -6.35
C GLY A 95 -15.12 -5.91 -6.80
N LYS A 96 -15.10 -5.67 -8.12
CA LYS A 96 -15.14 -4.31 -8.68
C LYS A 96 -16.42 -3.56 -8.30
N ALA A 97 -17.57 -4.20 -8.47
CA ALA A 97 -18.86 -3.61 -8.12
C ALA A 97 -18.94 -3.25 -6.63
N LEU A 98 -18.45 -4.12 -5.75
CA LEU A 98 -18.39 -3.86 -4.31
C LEU A 98 -17.43 -2.72 -3.95
N LEU A 99 -16.28 -2.61 -4.63
CA LEU A 99 -15.37 -1.48 -4.41
C LEU A 99 -16.01 -0.15 -4.80
N LEU A 100 -16.73 -0.09 -5.93
CA LEU A 100 -17.46 1.10 -6.35
C LEU A 100 -18.57 1.48 -5.34
N GLN A 101 -19.29 0.49 -4.81
CA GLN A 101 -20.27 0.73 -3.75
C GLN A 101 -19.60 1.28 -2.48
N LEU A 102 -18.46 0.73 -2.06
CA LEU A 102 -17.71 1.25 -0.92
C LEU A 102 -17.21 2.69 -1.17
N ALA A 103 -16.78 3.00 -2.38
CA ALA A 103 -16.33 4.34 -2.74
C ALA A 103 -17.43 5.40 -2.55
N THR A 104 -18.71 5.04 -2.66
CA THR A 104 -19.83 6.00 -2.43
C THR A 104 -19.95 6.49 -0.99
N ILE A 105 -19.41 5.74 -0.03
CA ILE A 105 -19.49 6.02 1.41
C ILE A 105 -18.13 6.34 2.02
N CYS A 106 -17.09 6.48 1.20
CA CYS A 106 -15.75 6.84 1.62
C CYS A 106 -15.37 8.23 1.11
N ASP A 107 -14.45 8.88 1.80
CA ASP A 107 -13.98 10.23 1.47
C ASP A 107 -12.71 10.18 0.61
N VAL A 108 -11.87 9.17 0.83
CA VAL A 108 -10.58 9.03 0.17
C VAL A 108 -10.39 7.58 -0.31
N LEU A 109 -9.79 7.42 -1.49
CA LEU A 109 -9.22 6.16 -1.95
C LEU A 109 -7.75 6.39 -2.26
N ILE A 110 -6.90 5.54 -1.69
CA ILE A 110 -5.43 5.61 -1.88
C ILE A 110 -4.94 4.30 -2.47
N GLU A 111 -4.13 4.38 -3.52
CA GLU A 111 -3.46 3.24 -4.15
C GLU A 111 -2.02 3.57 -4.51
N ASN A 112 -1.16 2.54 -4.60
CA ASN A 112 0.22 2.68 -5.03
C ASN A 112 0.61 1.63 -6.09
N PHE A 113 -0.31 1.30 -6.95
CA PHE A 113 -0.07 0.44 -8.10
C PHE A 113 0.68 1.18 -9.21
N ARG A 114 1.13 0.43 -10.22
CA ARG A 114 1.62 1.04 -11.46
C ARG A 114 0.52 1.87 -12.12
N ALA A 115 0.90 2.93 -12.81
CA ALA A 115 0.00 3.96 -13.32
C ALA A 115 -1.26 3.44 -14.03
N SER A 116 -1.15 2.38 -14.83
CA SER A 116 -2.25 1.85 -15.64
C SER A 116 -3.10 0.76 -14.97
N VAL A 117 -2.78 0.35 -13.74
CA VAL A 117 -3.45 -0.82 -13.11
C VAL A 117 -4.92 -0.56 -12.83
N MET A 118 -5.25 0.54 -12.18
CA MET A 118 -6.64 0.85 -11.84
C MET A 118 -7.51 1.07 -13.10
N ASP A 119 -6.94 1.70 -14.13
CA ASP A 119 -7.64 1.90 -15.41
C ASP A 119 -7.93 0.55 -16.11
N ARG A 120 -6.95 -0.37 -16.15
CA ARG A 120 -7.17 -1.72 -16.68
C ARG A 120 -8.19 -2.54 -15.90
N LEU A 121 -8.32 -2.28 -14.61
CA LEU A 121 -9.38 -2.91 -13.80
C LEU A 121 -10.76 -2.29 -14.05
N GLY A 122 -10.85 -1.15 -14.75
CA GLY A 122 -12.07 -0.38 -14.89
C GLY A 122 -12.46 0.35 -13.60
N LEU A 123 -11.48 0.63 -12.74
CA LEU A 123 -11.61 1.30 -11.44
C LEU A 123 -10.77 2.59 -11.40
N GLY A 124 -10.45 3.16 -12.57
CA GLY A 124 -9.73 4.43 -12.69
C GLY A 124 -10.55 5.61 -12.17
N TYR A 125 -9.94 6.80 -12.22
CA TYR A 125 -10.54 8.02 -11.68
C TYR A 125 -11.96 8.28 -12.18
N GLU A 126 -12.20 8.14 -13.49
CA GLU A 126 -13.52 8.39 -14.11
C GLU A 126 -14.63 7.53 -13.50
N ALA A 127 -14.36 6.22 -13.32
CA ALA A 127 -15.33 5.29 -12.73
C ALA A 127 -15.59 5.62 -11.25
N LEU A 128 -14.55 5.96 -10.51
CA LEU A 128 -14.65 6.32 -9.09
C LEU A 128 -15.34 7.67 -8.90
N ALA A 129 -15.01 8.67 -9.72
CA ALA A 129 -15.65 9.99 -9.67
C ALA A 129 -17.13 9.94 -10.09
N HIS A 130 -17.49 9.04 -11.02
CA HIS A 130 -18.88 8.79 -11.36
C HIS A 130 -19.67 8.20 -10.18
N ALA A 131 -19.05 7.28 -9.43
CA ALA A 131 -19.67 6.67 -8.25
C ALA A 131 -19.77 7.66 -7.07
N ASN A 132 -18.74 8.49 -6.87
CA ASN A 132 -18.69 9.50 -5.82
C ASN A 132 -17.90 10.74 -6.30
N PRO A 133 -18.59 11.79 -6.74
CA PRO A 133 -17.93 13.03 -7.23
C PRO A 133 -17.12 13.78 -6.16
N ARG A 134 -17.28 13.45 -4.87
CA ARG A 134 -16.54 14.05 -3.76
C ARG A 134 -15.34 13.23 -3.33
N LEU A 135 -15.13 12.04 -3.92
CA LEU A 135 -14.04 11.16 -3.56
C LEU A 135 -12.68 11.79 -3.89
N ILE A 136 -11.80 11.85 -2.93
CA ILE A 136 -10.40 12.20 -3.14
C ILE A 136 -9.65 10.95 -3.57
N TYR A 137 -9.21 10.89 -4.82
CA TYR A 137 -8.42 9.78 -5.35
C TYR A 137 -6.93 10.10 -5.32
N VAL A 138 -6.18 9.38 -4.49
CA VAL A 138 -4.73 9.54 -4.31
C VAL A 138 -4.00 8.39 -4.97
N LYS A 139 -3.11 8.72 -5.90
CA LYS A 139 -2.28 7.79 -6.63
C LYS A 139 -0.81 7.99 -6.28
N ILE A 140 -0.16 6.96 -5.75
CA ILE A 140 1.26 6.98 -5.36
C ILE A 140 2.01 6.04 -6.29
N SER A 141 2.43 6.54 -7.46
CA SER A 141 3.23 5.77 -8.40
C SER A 141 4.70 6.19 -8.35
N SER A 142 5.61 5.23 -8.57
CA SER A 142 7.05 5.49 -8.49
C SER A 142 7.56 6.46 -9.56
N GLN A 143 6.99 6.40 -10.77
CA GLN A 143 7.43 7.20 -11.92
C GLN A 143 6.39 8.26 -12.35
N GLY A 144 5.41 8.52 -11.50
CA GLY A 144 4.32 9.44 -11.83
C GLY A 144 3.20 8.80 -12.66
N ALA A 145 2.14 9.57 -12.91
CA ALA A 145 0.96 9.11 -13.65
C ALA A 145 1.08 9.30 -15.17
N THR A 146 2.04 10.10 -15.62
CA THR A 146 2.26 10.50 -17.04
C THR A 146 3.73 10.30 -17.42
N GLY A 147 4.04 10.42 -18.70
CA GLY A 147 5.40 10.27 -19.20
C GLY A 147 5.72 8.86 -19.70
N PRO A 148 6.91 8.69 -20.36
CA PRO A 148 7.28 7.43 -21.00
C PRO A 148 7.51 6.29 -20.01
N GLU A 149 7.93 6.60 -18.79
CA GLU A 149 8.31 5.62 -17.76
C GLU A 149 7.17 5.32 -16.76
N ARG A 150 6.00 5.90 -16.94
CA ARG A 150 4.86 5.78 -16.00
C ARG A 150 4.50 4.34 -15.60
N ASP A 151 4.73 3.38 -16.48
CA ASP A 151 4.40 1.97 -16.25
C ASP A 151 5.57 1.14 -15.70
N TYR A 152 6.73 1.77 -15.43
CA TYR A 152 7.83 1.08 -14.78
C TYR A 152 7.49 0.78 -13.31
N GLY A 153 7.73 -0.46 -12.92
CA GLY A 153 7.59 -0.87 -11.52
C GLY A 153 8.90 -0.66 -10.78
N SER A 154 8.84 0.00 -9.64
CA SER A 154 9.99 0.19 -8.77
C SER A 154 9.67 -0.24 -7.34
N LEU A 155 10.65 -0.78 -6.67
CA LEU A 155 10.72 -0.87 -5.21
C LEU A 155 11.61 0.26 -4.70
N GLY A 156 11.65 0.50 -3.39
CA GLY A 156 12.42 1.57 -2.78
C GLY A 156 13.87 1.62 -3.25
N SER A 157 14.56 0.48 -3.23
CA SER A 157 15.96 0.36 -3.69
C SER A 157 16.15 0.73 -5.16
N THR A 158 15.25 0.32 -6.05
CA THR A 158 15.32 0.67 -7.47
C THR A 158 15.04 2.17 -7.68
N LEU A 159 14.09 2.71 -6.94
CA LEU A 159 13.75 4.13 -7.04
C LEU A 159 14.89 5.02 -6.53
N GLU A 160 15.56 4.63 -5.46
CA GLU A 160 16.73 5.31 -4.92
C GLU A 160 17.87 5.38 -5.94
N GLN A 161 18.11 4.28 -6.67
CA GLN A 161 19.11 4.23 -7.73
C GLN A 161 18.75 5.10 -8.93
N THR A 162 17.51 4.97 -9.43
CA THR A 162 17.05 5.73 -10.61
C THR A 162 16.93 7.22 -10.35
N ALA A 163 16.63 7.61 -9.11
CA ALA A 163 16.62 9.01 -8.69
C ALA A 163 18.02 9.60 -8.46
N GLY A 164 19.08 8.79 -8.55
CA GLY A 164 20.46 9.21 -8.31
C GLY A 164 20.85 9.35 -6.84
N LEU A 165 19.93 9.12 -5.88
CA LEU A 165 20.19 9.27 -4.45
C LEU A 165 21.32 8.34 -3.98
N ALA A 166 21.34 7.10 -4.48
CA ALA A 166 22.39 6.13 -4.16
C ALA A 166 23.79 6.63 -4.57
N SER A 167 23.90 7.42 -5.64
CA SER A 167 25.20 7.92 -6.12
C SER A 167 25.84 8.97 -5.22
N ILE A 168 25.03 9.64 -4.40
CA ILE A 168 25.48 10.69 -3.46
C ILE A 168 25.44 10.24 -2.01
N THR A 169 25.03 8.99 -1.76
CA THR A 169 24.96 8.41 -0.41
C THR A 169 26.16 7.51 -0.18
N GLY A 170 26.90 7.72 0.92
CA GLY A 170 28.06 6.91 1.27
C GLY A 170 29.11 7.72 2.04
N TYR A 171 30.29 7.13 2.18
CA TYR A 171 31.45 7.78 2.77
C TYR A 171 32.30 8.43 1.66
N GLU A 172 33.01 9.52 1.99
CA GLU A 172 33.78 10.36 1.04
C GLU A 172 34.69 9.55 0.13
N ASP A 173 35.40 8.54 0.67
CA ASP A 173 36.31 7.67 -0.08
C ASP A 173 35.73 6.29 -0.40
N GLY A 174 34.41 6.13 -0.21
CA GLY A 174 33.69 4.85 -0.31
C GLY A 174 32.98 4.65 -1.64
N ARG A 175 32.41 3.44 -1.81
CA ARG A 175 31.47 3.19 -2.90
C ARG A 175 30.10 3.78 -2.53
N PRO A 176 29.28 4.18 -3.53
CA PRO A 176 27.88 4.53 -3.30
C PRO A 176 27.14 3.43 -2.53
N LEU A 177 26.37 3.83 -1.54
CA LEU A 177 25.59 2.93 -0.70
C LEU A 177 24.10 3.17 -0.93
N MET A 178 23.31 2.11 -0.90
CA MET A 178 21.87 2.23 -0.82
C MET A 178 21.45 2.32 0.65
N THR A 179 20.43 3.14 0.93
CA THR A 179 19.75 3.07 2.21
C THR A 179 18.94 1.77 2.21
N ASN A 180 19.31 0.86 3.08
CA ASN A 180 18.61 -0.41 3.18
C ASN A 180 17.33 -0.17 4.01
N GLU A 181 16.19 0.00 3.36
CA GLU A 181 14.91 -0.17 4.04
C GLU A 181 14.70 -1.66 4.27
N THR A 182 15.10 -2.11 5.43
CA THR A 182 14.77 -3.44 5.94
C THR A 182 13.36 -3.47 6.50
#